data_d17b1e3fb53a0895e36263cd84781e6c
#
_entry.id   d17b1e3fb53a0895e36263cd84781e6c
#
_cell.length_a   1.000
_cell.length_b   1.000
_cell.length_c   1.000
_cell.angle_alpha   90.00
_cell.angle_beta   90.00
_cell.angle_gamma   90.00
#
_symmetry.space_group_name_H-M   'P 1'
#
loop_
_entity.id
_entity.type
_entity.pdbx_description
1 polymer ?
#
loop_
_entity_poly.entity_id
_entity_poly.type
_entity_poly.pdbx_seq_one_letter_code
_entity_poly.pdbx_strand_id
1 'polypeptide(L)'
;MATAARQGMGLNPVTRSACIESMILRVSVVFGTALLLGCASAPARSGAPTDATPAALPASEGGPATAAVAPPPLRWPVRTVPHVDLWLHAFAMLSDDTASVPLYRRGYRDSITVLKNQRNLLTALDGNREVLRRGLQRGSYLDAQFLPFAYGSWDELRATAEQFLQWGGDVRRAPSREVAVRLQPFAALFPGSNDREWLRLFLTGVDDEGARFLLVEHQRQLRERAPTITAVDSLWQRVYRDKFERFLNNTGLRQGDLVLSLPIGGEGRTGPGYTGRVMVAVTYPARPADAAQVLYVFAHEATGALVGPAVSDNTTPAQQRAGVAAQFVSSGQVQAGAMLLARIAPELLDGYQRYYLAQSGQRVTGDVRALFDRTFTLPAIIREALARQIDIVLSGI
;
A
#
# COMPACT_ATOMS: atom_id res chain seq x y z
N MET A 1 -23.08 51.88 24.64
CA MET A 1 -23.35 50.44 24.65
C MET A 1 -23.47 50.00 23.22
N ALA A 2 -22.44 49.46 22.63
CA ALA A 2 -22.43 48.98 21.26
C ALA A 2 -21.78 47.57 21.27
N THR A 3 -22.59 46.56 20.96
CA THR A 3 -22.23 45.16 20.89
C THR A 3 -21.64 44.88 19.52
N ALA A 4 -20.34 44.55 19.46
CA ALA A 4 -19.66 44.18 18.23
C ALA A 4 -19.85 42.67 17.99
N ALA A 5 -20.53 42.33 16.93
CA ALA A 5 -20.62 40.96 16.41
C ALA A 5 -19.32 40.56 15.70
N ARG A 6 -18.66 39.51 16.19
CA ARG A 6 -17.53 38.85 15.52
C ARG A 6 -18.11 37.92 14.43
N GLN A 7 -17.89 38.25 13.17
CA GLN A 7 -18.07 37.34 12.06
C GLN A 7 -16.88 36.38 12.02
N GLY A 8 -17.13 35.10 12.29
CA GLY A 8 -16.17 34.01 12.05
C GLY A 8 -16.10 33.72 10.55
N MET A 9 -14.95 33.93 9.93
CA MET A 9 -14.65 33.44 8.59
C MET A 9 -14.48 31.92 8.67
N GLY A 10 -15.50 31.19 8.27
CA GLY A 10 -15.44 29.77 8.01
C GLY A 10 -14.59 29.51 6.76
N LEU A 11 -13.43 28.88 6.94
CA LEU A 11 -12.62 28.38 5.84
C LEU A 11 -13.33 27.18 5.19
N ASN A 12 -13.65 27.32 3.92
CA ASN A 12 -14.32 26.34 3.08
C ASN A 12 -13.48 25.04 2.95
N PRO A 13 -14.03 23.84 3.18
CA PRO A 13 -13.33 22.57 3.06
C PRO A 13 -13.11 22.08 1.60
N VAL A 14 -13.44 22.89 0.60
CA VAL A 14 -13.56 22.49 -0.82
C VAL A 14 -12.21 22.26 -1.53
N THR A 15 -11.08 22.68 -0.97
CA THR A 15 -9.79 22.63 -1.69
C THR A 15 -8.98 21.33 -1.52
N ARG A 16 -9.45 20.36 -0.71
CA ARG A 16 -8.70 19.12 -0.44
C ARG A 16 -9.06 17.91 -1.31
N SER A 17 -10.20 17.95 -1.99
CA SER A 17 -10.71 16.80 -2.75
C SER A 17 -10.07 16.63 -4.13
N ALA A 18 -9.54 17.69 -4.73
CA ALA A 18 -8.97 17.65 -6.09
C ALA A 18 -7.63 16.88 -6.21
N CYS A 19 -6.94 16.62 -5.08
CA CYS A 19 -5.66 15.90 -5.07
C CYS A 19 -5.81 14.38 -5.24
N ILE A 20 -6.94 13.79 -4.81
CA ILE A 20 -7.10 12.33 -4.78
C ILE A 20 -7.38 11.77 -6.19
N GLU A 21 -8.14 12.49 -7.03
CA GLU A 21 -8.44 12.05 -8.40
C GLU A 21 -7.21 12.03 -9.32
N SER A 22 -6.28 12.96 -9.13
CA SER A 22 -5.01 13.01 -9.87
C SER A 22 -4.08 11.84 -9.52
N MET A 23 -4.28 11.22 -8.37
CA MET A 23 -3.43 10.20 -7.78
C MET A 23 -3.65 8.82 -8.41
N ILE A 24 -4.91 8.38 -8.53
CA ILE A 24 -5.24 7.05 -9.07
C ILE A 24 -4.91 6.96 -10.57
N LEU A 25 -5.14 8.05 -11.33
CA LEU A 25 -4.91 8.06 -12.78
C LEU A 25 -3.42 8.22 -13.15
N ARG A 26 -2.64 8.97 -12.35
CA ARG A 26 -1.21 9.20 -12.64
C ARG A 26 -0.31 8.04 -12.31
N VAL A 27 -0.58 7.30 -11.23
CA VAL A 27 0.20 6.10 -10.86
C VAL A 27 -0.02 4.98 -11.88
N SER A 28 -1.22 4.80 -12.40
CA SER A 28 -1.50 3.79 -13.44
C SER A 28 -0.82 4.08 -14.78
N VAL A 29 -0.64 5.34 -15.17
CA VAL A 29 -0.04 5.71 -16.47
C VAL A 29 1.49 5.62 -16.46
N VAL A 30 2.16 5.89 -15.34
CA VAL A 30 3.63 5.85 -15.28
C VAL A 30 4.17 4.42 -15.28
N PHE A 31 3.43 3.44 -14.76
CA PHE A 31 3.85 2.04 -14.75
C PHE A 31 3.34 1.19 -15.92
N GLY A 32 2.29 1.63 -16.64
CA GLY A 32 1.71 0.90 -17.76
C GLY A 32 2.49 0.98 -19.07
N THR A 33 3.36 1.96 -19.27
CA THR A 33 4.07 2.20 -20.53
C THR A 33 5.41 1.46 -20.67
N ALA A 34 5.93 0.81 -19.65
CA ALA A 34 7.21 0.10 -19.69
C ALA A 34 7.12 -1.37 -20.15
N LEU A 35 5.94 -1.90 -20.45
CA LEU A 35 5.72 -3.34 -20.74
C LEU A 35 5.46 -3.68 -22.21
N LEU A 36 5.51 -2.74 -23.14
CA LEU A 36 5.24 -3.02 -24.56
C LEU A 36 6.37 -2.52 -25.47
N LEU A 37 7.57 -3.11 -25.43
CA LEU A 37 8.52 -3.08 -26.57
C LEU A 37 9.67 -4.08 -26.29
N GLY A 38 9.62 -5.24 -26.92
CA GLY A 38 10.76 -6.16 -26.88
C GLY A 38 10.51 -7.54 -27.51
N CYS A 39 9.99 -7.60 -28.72
CA CYS A 39 10.22 -8.74 -29.60
C CYS A 39 11.03 -8.27 -30.81
N ALA A 40 12.32 -8.52 -30.80
CA ALA A 40 13.16 -8.47 -32.00
C ALA A 40 13.97 -9.75 -32.06
N SER A 41 13.67 -10.52 -33.06
CA SER A 41 14.31 -11.78 -33.46
C SER A 41 15.75 -11.53 -33.91
N ALA A 42 16.69 -12.38 -33.50
CA ALA A 42 18.04 -12.46 -34.09
C ALA A 42 18.22 -13.81 -34.80
N PRO A 43 18.93 -13.83 -35.95
CA PRO A 43 19.01 -14.99 -36.82
C PRO A 43 20.08 -15.99 -36.37
N ALA A 44 19.82 -17.25 -36.72
CA ALA A 44 20.70 -18.40 -36.56
C ALA A 44 21.96 -18.31 -37.38
N ARG A 45 23.10 -18.72 -36.83
CA ARG A 45 24.26 -19.16 -37.57
C ARG A 45 24.59 -20.61 -37.28
N SER A 46 24.53 -21.42 -38.33
CA SER A 46 24.95 -22.80 -38.41
C SER A 46 26.49 -22.93 -38.45
N GLY A 47 26.98 -24.00 -37.86
CA GLY A 47 28.37 -24.43 -37.99
C GLY A 47 28.58 -25.72 -37.21
N ALA A 48 28.60 -26.87 -37.89
CA ALA A 48 29.02 -28.17 -37.40
C ALA A 48 30.43 -28.49 -37.99
N PRO A 49 31.01 -29.69 -37.74
CA PRO A 49 31.33 -30.39 -36.51
C PRO A 49 32.84 -30.78 -36.48
N THR A 50 33.38 -31.24 -35.37
CA THR A 50 34.55 -32.16 -35.42
C THR A 50 34.56 -33.10 -34.21
N ASP A 51 34.75 -34.38 -34.53
CA ASP A 51 34.91 -35.52 -33.64
C ASP A 51 36.15 -35.44 -32.76
N ALA A 52 36.04 -35.98 -31.58
CA ALA A 52 37.05 -36.78 -30.91
C ALA A 52 36.51 -37.41 -29.62
N THR A 53 36.23 -38.70 -29.63
CA THR A 53 36.22 -39.57 -28.45
C THR A 53 37.66 -39.98 -28.11
N PRO A 54 38.10 -40.09 -26.83
CA PRO A 54 38.04 -41.39 -26.22
C PRO A 54 37.92 -41.48 -24.69
N ALA A 55 37.57 -42.70 -24.29
CA ALA A 55 37.89 -43.45 -23.09
C ALA A 55 36.99 -43.22 -21.85
N ALA A 56 36.21 -44.28 -21.62
CA ALA A 56 35.47 -44.61 -20.41
C ALA A 56 36.41 -44.97 -19.23
N LEU A 57 36.03 -44.54 -18.01
CA LEU A 57 36.41 -45.10 -16.76
C LEU A 57 35.16 -45.33 -15.88
N PRO A 58 35.17 -46.30 -14.96
CA PRO A 58 34.00 -47.04 -14.55
C PRO A 58 33.06 -46.30 -13.59
N ALA A 59 31.79 -46.68 -13.72
CA ALA A 59 30.66 -46.25 -12.90
C ALA A 59 30.88 -46.58 -11.42
N SER A 60 30.79 -45.56 -10.58
CA SER A 60 30.48 -45.71 -9.16
C SER A 60 28.99 -45.60 -9.00
N GLU A 61 28.35 -46.72 -8.65
CA GLU A 61 26.91 -46.79 -8.33
C GLU A 61 26.65 -46.00 -7.01
N GLY A 62 26.36 -44.70 -7.15
CA GLY A 62 25.72 -43.91 -6.13
C GLY A 62 24.24 -43.82 -6.50
N GLY A 63 23.36 -44.46 -5.74
CA GLY A 63 21.93 -44.41 -5.93
C GLY A 63 21.41 -42.97 -6.00
N PRO A 64 20.32 -42.69 -6.74
CA PRO A 64 19.79 -41.33 -6.87
C PRO A 64 19.32 -40.86 -5.49
N ALA A 65 20.07 -39.92 -4.91
CA ALA A 65 19.55 -39.09 -3.84
C ALA A 65 18.33 -38.36 -4.42
N THR A 66 17.14 -38.74 -3.99
CA THR A 66 15.89 -38.03 -4.28
C THR A 66 16.10 -36.59 -3.81
N ALA A 67 16.45 -35.72 -4.73
CA ALA A 67 16.48 -34.29 -4.45
C ALA A 67 15.09 -33.91 -3.92
N ALA A 68 15.01 -33.53 -2.65
CA ALA A 68 13.79 -33.03 -2.05
C ALA A 68 13.34 -31.84 -2.89
N VAL A 69 12.23 -32.02 -3.63
CA VAL A 69 11.62 -30.95 -4.41
C VAL A 69 11.29 -29.83 -3.43
N ALA A 70 11.95 -28.68 -3.57
CA ALA A 70 11.65 -27.53 -2.75
C ALA A 70 10.14 -27.21 -2.83
N PRO A 71 9.47 -27.00 -1.70
CA PRO A 71 8.06 -26.67 -1.71
C PRO A 71 7.82 -25.47 -2.63
N PRO A 72 6.74 -25.48 -3.43
CA PRO A 72 6.44 -24.36 -4.32
C PRO A 72 6.37 -23.06 -3.49
N PRO A 73 6.90 -21.94 -4.01
CA PRO A 73 6.89 -20.68 -3.28
C PRO A 73 5.45 -20.28 -2.94
N LEU A 74 5.22 -19.86 -1.70
CA LEU A 74 3.92 -19.36 -1.25
C LEU A 74 3.49 -18.22 -2.17
N ARG A 75 2.29 -18.29 -2.72
CA ARG A 75 1.78 -17.28 -3.68
C ARG A 75 1.56 -15.92 -3.02
N TRP A 76 1.13 -15.90 -1.77
CA TRP A 76 0.82 -14.72 -0.96
C TRP A 76 1.35 -14.89 0.46
N PRO A 77 2.67 -14.87 0.69
CA PRO A 77 3.22 -14.99 2.03
C PRO A 77 2.84 -13.77 2.88
N VAL A 78 2.56 -14.03 4.16
CA VAL A 78 2.36 -12.99 5.18
C VAL A 78 3.73 -12.59 5.72
N ARG A 79 4.03 -11.30 5.71
CA ARG A 79 5.34 -10.78 6.18
C ARG A 79 5.19 -9.44 6.89
N THR A 80 6.26 -9.04 7.55
CA THR A 80 6.52 -7.67 7.98
C THR A 80 7.73 -7.15 7.23
N VAL A 81 7.76 -5.87 6.89
CA VAL A 81 8.84 -5.24 6.12
C VAL A 81 9.30 -3.99 6.85
N PRO A 82 10.44 -4.06 7.60
CA PRO A 82 10.84 -2.98 8.52
C PRO A 82 11.03 -1.61 7.86
N HIS A 83 11.59 -1.56 6.65
CA HIS A 83 11.79 -0.28 5.95
C HIS A 83 10.49 0.32 5.44
N VAL A 84 9.49 -0.49 5.10
CA VAL A 84 8.14 -0.01 4.77
C VAL A 84 7.51 0.60 6.02
N ASP A 85 7.59 -0.09 7.15
CA ASP A 85 7.08 0.42 8.41
C ASP A 85 7.79 1.70 8.86
N LEU A 86 9.10 1.79 8.68
CA LEU A 86 9.88 2.98 9.01
C LEU A 86 9.44 4.21 8.21
N TRP A 87 9.27 4.03 6.90
CA TRP A 87 8.83 5.10 6.02
C TRP A 87 7.39 5.54 6.29
N LEU A 88 6.46 4.58 6.39
CA LEU A 88 5.05 4.84 6.70
C LEU A 88 4.88 5.44 8.11
N HIS A 89 5.70 5.02 9.07
CA HIS A 89 5.74 5.63 10.39
C HIS A 89 6.06 7.13 10.32
N ALA A 90 7.11 7.51 9.57
CA ALA A 90 7.46 8.91 9.42
C ALA A 90 6.32 9.73 8.81
N PHE A 91 5.65 9.20 7.78
CA PHE A 91 4.45 9.85 7.23
C PHE A 91 3.31 9.93 8.25
N ALA A 92 3.05 8.87 9.03
CA ALA A 92 2.03 8.88 10.08
C ALA A 92 2.30 9.92 11.17
N MET A 93 3.58 10.14 11.51
CA MET A 93 3.98 11.18 12.47
C MET A 93 3.79 12.61 11.92
N LEU A 94 3.80 12.77 10.60
CA LEU A 94 3.69 14.07 9.93
C LEU A 94 2.29 14.38 9.42
N SER A 95 1.46 13.36 9.16
CA SER A 95 0.14 13.52 8.53
C SER A 95 -0.94 13.88 9.56
N ASP A 96 -1.90 14.69 9.11
CA ASP A 96 -3.21 14.84 9.75
C ASP A 96 -4.22 14.06 8.91
N ASP A 97 -4.41 12.80 9.23
CA ASP A 97 -5.35 11.95 8.53
C ASP A 97 -6.75 12.14 9.09
N THR A 98 -7.56 12.90 8.38
CA THR A 98 -8.96 13.22 8.71
C THR A 98 -9.97 12.42 7.90
N ALA A 99 -9.53 11.43 7.11
CA ALA A 99 -10.42 10.60 6.32
C ALA A 99 -11.39 9.79 7.20
N SER A 100 -12.56 9.45 6.65
CA SER A 100 -13.54 8.58 7.33
C SER A 100 -12.93 7.23 7.65
N VAL A 101 -12.21 6.66 6.67
CA VAL A 101 -11.38 5.47 6.84
C VAL A 101 -9.93 5.94 6.71
N PRO A 102 -9.20 6.07 7.81
CA PRO A 102 -7.85 6.61 7.76
C PRO A 102 -6.84 5.56 7.29
N LEU A 103 -5.83 6.01 6.54
CA LEU A 103 -4.70 5.16 6.19
C LEU A 103 -3.92 4.76 7.44
N TYR A 104 -3.64 5.73 8.29
CA TYR A 104 -2.91 5.49 9.53
C TYR A 104 -3.85 5.19 10.68
N ARG A 105 -3.39 4.32 11.55
CA ARG A 105 -4.13 3.91 12.75
C ARG A 105 -4.47 5.13 13.61
N ARG A 106 -5.74 5.28 13.98
CA ARG A 106 -6.17 6.38 14.86
C ARG A 106 -5.41 6.35 16.17
N GLY A 107 -4.93 7.52 16.60
CA GLY A 107 -4.12 7.67 17.81
C GLY A 107 -2.70 7.10 17.71
N TYR A 108 -2.25 6.62 16.52
CA TYR A 108 -0.90 6.11 16.33
C TYR A 108 0.17 7.14 16.72
N ARG A 109 0.09 8.35 16.16
CA ARG A 109 1.02 9.44 16.46
C ARG A 109 1.07 9.76 17.95
N ASP A 110 -0.10 9.86 18.60
CA ASP A 110 -0.19 10.19 20.03
C ASP A 110 0.43 9.08 20.88
N SER A 111 0.16 7.83 20.57
CA SER A 111 0.76 6.66 21.24
C SER A 111 2.29 6.65 21.12
N ILE A 112 2.80 6.91 19.93
CA ILE A 112 4.25 7.00 19.67
C ILE A 112 4.86 8.19 20.44
N THR A 113 4.20 9.34 20.42
CA THR A 113 4.66 10.53 21.14
C THR A 113 4.75 10.26 22.65
N VAL A 114 3.73 9.63 23.24
CA VAL A 114 3.75 9.23 24.65
C VAL A 114 4.93 8.30 24.94
N LEU A 115 5.15 7.28 24.10
CA LEU A 115 6.22 6.33 24.28
C LEU A 115 7.61 6.95 24.17
N LYS A 116 7.80 7.89 23.23
CA LYS A 116 9.06 8.66 23.09
C LYS A 116 9.28 9.58 24.29
N ASN A 117 8.24 10.26 24.77
CA ASN A 117 8.33 11.11 25.96
C ASN A 117 8.71 10.31 27.23
N GLN A 118 8.16 9.11 27.41
CA GLN A 118 8.52 8.22 28.52
C GLN A 118 10.01 7.82 28.49
N ARG A 119 10.63 7.82 27.30
CA ARG A 119 12.04 7.50 27.11
C ARG A 119 12.94 8.74 27.06
N ASN A 120 12.40 9.93 27.25
CA ASN A 120 13.09 11.22 27.06
C ASN A 120 13.80 11.29 25.70
N LEU A 121 13.13 10.80 24.65
CA LEU A 121 13.71 10.68 23.31
C LEU A 121 13.10 11.73 22.37
N LEU A 122 13.98 12.55 21.79
CA LEU A 122 13.69 13.45 20.68
C LEU A 122 14.58 13.10 19.51
N THR A 123 13.97 12.95 18.33
CA THR A 123 14.68 12.62 17.08
C THR A 123 14.70 13.81 16.12
N ALA A 124 15.50 13.71 15.07
CA ALA A 124 15.52 14.71 14.01
C ALA A 124 14.16 14.83 13.29
N LEU A 125 13.37 13.74 13.23
CA LEU A 125 12.01 13.78 12.70
C LEU A 125 11.10 14.69 13.55
N ASP A 126 11.20 14.60 14.88
CA ASP A 126 10.43 15.47 15.79
C ASP A 126 10.87 16.94 15.67
N GLY A 127 12.18 17.17 15.62
CA GLY A 127 12.74 18.53 15.51
C GLY A 127 12.36 19.24 14.21
N ASN A 128 12.22 18.48 13.11
CA ASN A 128 11.88 19.02 11.80
C ASN A 128 10.37 18.89 11.46
N ARG A 129 9.54 18.40 12.38
CA ARG A 129 8.12 18.09 12.15
C ARG A 129 7.36 19.22 11.45
N GLU A 130 7.46 20.44 11.94
CA GLU A 130 6.69 21.57 11.40
C GLU A 130 7.07 21.94 9.96
N VAL A 131 8.36 21.85 9.63
CA VAL A 131 8.85 22.12 8.27
C VAL A 131 8.37 21.01 7.33
N LEU A 132 8.51 19.76 7.74
CA LEU A 132 8.11 18.60 6.97
C LEU A 132 6.59 18.54 6.74
N ARG A 133 5.78 18.83 7.79
CA ARG A 133 4.32 18.91 7.68
C ARG A 133 3.85 19.99 6.71
N ARG A 134 4.44 21.16 6.74
CA ARG A 134 4.11 22.24 5.78
C ARG A 134 4.40 21.82 4.35
N GLY A 135 5.45 21.01 4.13
CA GLY A 135 5.73 20.42 2.84
C GLY A 135 4.62 19.47 2.39
N LEU A 136 4.18 18.54 3.26
CA LEU A 136 3.09 17.62 2.97
C LEU A 136 1.76 18.31 2.62
N GLN A 137 1.47 19.44 3.23
CA GLN A 137 0.24 20.22 2.97
C GLN A 137 0.22 20.87 1.59
N ARG A 138 1.38 21.05 0.95
CA ARG A 138 1.51 21.73 -0.36
C ARG A 138 1.27 20.84 -1.57
N GLY A 139 1.15 19.51 -1.42
CA GLY A 139 0.80 18.69 -2.57
C GLY A 139 1.32 17.26 -2.62
N SER A 140 2.01 16.91 -3.71
CA SER A 140 2.30 15.56 -4.20
C SER A 140 3.16 14.66 -3.29
N TYR A 141 3.69 15.17 -2.18
CA TYR A 141 4.53 14.34 -1.29
C TYR A 141 3.75 13.21 -0.59
N LEU A 142 2.42 13.33 -0.48
CA LEU A 142 1.60 12.23 0.02
C LEU A 142 1.70 10.98 -0.86
N ASP A 143 1.96 11.14 -2.16
CA ASP A 143 2.15 10.02 -3.06
C ASP A 143 3.47 9.27 -2.79
N ALA A 144 4.45 9.95 -2.19
CA ALA A 144 5.74 9.37 -1.84
C ALA A 144 5.66 8.34 -0.69
N GLN A 145 4.55 8.27 0.04
CA GLN A 145 4.42 7.32 1.15
C GLN A 145 4.51 5.85 0.70
N PHE A 146 4.31 5.55 -0.60
CA PHE A 146 4.38 4.19 -1.14
C PHE A 146 5.72 3.86 -1.82
N LEU A 147 6.63 4.81 -1.83
CA LEU A 147 7.94 4.65 -2.43
C LEU A 147 8.71 3.41 -1.93
N PRO A 148 8.68 3.06 -0.63
CA PRO A 148 9.45 1.94 -0.10
C PRO A 148 9.03 0.58 -0.63
N PHE A 149 7.86 0.43 -1.25
CA PHE A 149 7.45 -0.84 -1.87
C PHE A 149 8.34 -1.24 -3.04
N ALA A 150 8.92 -0.26 -3.74
CA ALA A 150 9.78 -0.49 -4.90
C ALA A 150 11.21 -0.91 -4.54
N TYR A 151 11.56 -0.99 -3.25
CA TYR A 151 12.92 -1.28 -2.76
C TYR A 151 12.92 -2.46 -1.81
N GLY A 152 14.00 -3.26 -1.85
CA GLY A 152 14.13 -4.46 -1.03
C GLY A 152 14.59 -4.19 0.41
N SER A 153 15.19 -3.01 0.67
CA SER A 153 15.71 -2.63 1.99
C SER A 153 15.72 -1.11 2.17
N TRP A 154 15.92 -0.70 3.43
CA TRP A 154 16.17 0.71 3.75
C TRP A 154 17.44 1.24 3.07
N ASP A 155 18.51 0.47 3.11
CA ASP A 155 19.79 0.87 2.53
C ASP A 155 19.69 1.08 1.02
N GLU A 156 18.97 0.21 0.30
CA GLU A 156 18.74 0.37 -1.14
C GLU A 156 17.92 1.63 -1.46
N LEU A 157 16.83 1.85 -0.74
CA LEU A 157 15.98 3.03 -0.90
C LEU A 157 16.79 4.31 -0.62
N ARG A 158 17.49 4.33 0.50
CA ARG A 158 18.31 5.46 0.94
C ARG A 158 19.41 5.78 -0.07
N ALA A 159 20.20 4.77 -0.46
CA ALA A 159 21.27 4.96 -1.45
C ALA A 159 20.73 5.50 -2.78
N THR A 160 19.58 5.00 -3.23
CA THR A 160 18.93 5.51 -4.45
C THR A 160 18.48 6.96 -4.30
N ALA A 161 17.89 7.31 -3.16
CA ALA A 161 17.48 8.68 -2.87
C ALA A 161 18.68 9.64 -2.79
N GLU A 162 19.76 9.25 -2.12
CA GLU A 162 21.01 10.03 -2.01
C GLU A 162 21.62 10.26 -3.39
N GLN A 163 21.67 9.23 -4.24
CA GLN A 163 22.15 9.34 -5.61
C GLN A 163 21.29 10.31 -6.44
N PHE A 164 19.95 10.23 -6.31
CA PHE A 164 19.04 11.19 -6.95
C PHE A 164 19.31 12.64 -6.50
N LEU A 165 19.48 12.84 -5.20
CA LEU A 165 19.79 14.16 -4.64
C LEU A 165 21.14 14.69 -5.08
N GLN A 166 22.18 13.83 -5.10
CA GLN A 166 23.53 14.18 -5.56
C GLN A 166 23.56 14.62 -7.02
N TRP A 167 22.71 14.03 -7.85
CA TRP A 167 22.60 14.42 -9.27
C TRP A 167 21.63 15.57 -9.51
N GLY A 168 21.14 16.22 -8.47
CA GLY A 168 20.19 17.34 -8.56
C GLY A 168 18.86 16.97 -9.21
N GLY A 169 18.49 15.68 -9.15
CA GLY A 169 17.26 15.17 -9.75
C GLY A 169 17.35 14.81 -11.23
N ASP A 170 18.53 14.93 -11.86
CA ASP A 170 18.70 14.63 -13.28
C ASP A 170 18.96 13.14 -13.53
N VAL A 171 17.91 12.40 -13.85
CA VAL A 171 17.97 10.95 -14.13
C VAL A 171 18.78 10.59 -15.39
N ARG A 172 19.07 11.57 -16.28
CA ARG A 172 19.89 11.34 -17.47
C ARG A 172 21.36 11.10 -17.14
N ARG A 173 21.77 11.43 -15.90
CA ARG A 173 23.11 11.16 -15.38
C ARG A 173 23.32 9.71 -14.98
N ALA A 174 22.26 8.89 -15.01
CA ALA A 174 22.35 7.48 -14.66
C ALA A 174 23.29 6.72 -15.60
N PRO A 175 24.21 5.90 -15.05
CA PRO A 175 25.19 5.15 -15.85
C PRO A 175 24.57 4.00 -16.64
N SER A 176 23.36 3.56 -16.28
CA SER A 176 22.63 2.50 -16.97
C SER A 176 21.12 2.77 -16.96
N ARG A 177 20.40 2.08 -17.87
CA ARG A 177 18.93 2.11 -17.91
C ARG A 177 18.31 1.59 -16.61
N GLU A 178 18.90 0.59 -16.00
CA GLU A 178 18.42 0.02 -14.74
C GLU A 178 18.47 1.06 -13.61
N VAL A 179 19.59 1.77 -13.47
CA VAL A 179 19.72 2.85 -12.49
C VAL A 179 18.72 3.97 -12.79
N ALA A 180 18.57 4.36 -14.07
CA ALA A 180 17.59 5.37 -14.45
C ALA A 180 16.15 4.97 -14.04
N VAL A 181 15.76 3.72 -14.26
CA VAL A 181 14.43 3.20 -13.87
C VAL A 181 14.21 3.27 -12.35
N ARG A 182 15.22 2.94 -11.56
CA ARG A 182 15.14 3.06 -10.09
C ARG A 182 14.97 4.49 -9.59
N LEU A 183 15.52 5.47 -10.33
CA LEU A 183 15.42 6.90 -9.98
C LEU A 183 14.12 7.55 -10.45
N GLN A 184 13.41 6.98 -11.42
CA GLN A 184 12.18 7.55 -11.98
C GLN A 184 11.10 7.89 -10.92
N PRO A 185 10.81 7.04 -9.92
CA PRO A 185 9.84 7.39 -8.90
C PRO A 185 10.21 8.66 -8.13
N PHE A 186 11.50 8.84 -7.81
CA PHE A 186 11.98 10.06 -7.15
C PHE A 186 11.84 11.29 -8.06
N ALA A 187 12.19 11.17 -9.34
CA ALA A 187 12.07 12.27 -10.28
C ALA A 187 10.62 12.71 -10.51
N ALA A 188 9.69 11.75 -10.51
CA ALA A 188 8.26 12.04 -10.62
C ALA A 188 7.70 12.75 -9.38
N LEU A 189 8.16 12.34 -8.18
CA LEU A 189 7.64 12.83 -6.91
C LEU A 189 8.35 14.11 -6.40
N PHE A 190 9.63 14.30 -6.77
CA PHE A 190 10.46 15.40 -6.27
C PHE A 190 11.13 16.19 -7.41
N PRO A 191 10.36 16.76 -8.36
CA PRO A 191 10.92 17.38 -9.57
C PRO A 191 11.65 18.70 -9.26
N GLY A 192 11.18 19.48 -8.29
CA GLY A 192 11.71 20.79 -7.94
C GLY A 192 12.90 20.76 -6.98
N SER A 193 13.64 21.86 -6.88
CA SER A 193 14.72 22.01 -5.89
C SER A 193 14.18 21.98 -4.46
N ASN A 194 13.05 22.64 -4.20
CA ASN A 194 12.40 22.63 -2.89
C ASN A 194 11.89 21.25 -2.49
N ASP A 195 11.45 20.46 -3.48
CA ASP A 195 11.00 19.07 -3.24
C ASP A 195 12.18 18.20 -2.81
N ARG A 196 13.34 18.38 -3.47
CA ARG A 196 14.57 17.68 -3.13
C ARG A 196 15.15 18.10 -1.77
N GLU A 197 14.99 19.37 -1.39
CA GLU A 197 15.38 19.82 -0.07
C GLU A 197 14.48 19.23 1.02
N TRP A 198 13.17 19.18 0.76
CA TRP A 198 12.24 18.48 1.64
C TRP A 198 12.60 16.99 1.77
N LEU A 199 12.91 16.31 0.66
CA LEU A 199 13.32 14.90 0.68
C LEU A 199 14.60 14.70 1.50
N ARG A 200 15.60 15.58 1.35
CA ARG A 200 16.85 15.51 2.14
C ARG A 200 16.57 15.61 3.64
N LEU A 201 15.76 16.57 4.02
CA LEU A 201 15.38 16.78 5.41
C LEU A 201 14.56 15.60 5.96
N PHE A 202 13.66 15.06 5.14
CA PHE A 202 12.87 13.89 5.48
C PHE A 202 13.73 12.65 5.69
N LEU A 203 14.66 12.35 4.78
CA LEU A 203 15.58 11.21 4.91
C LEU A 203 16.44 11.31 6.18
N THR A 204 16.96 12.49 6.49
CA THR A 204 17.70 12.73 7.75
C THR A 204 16.83 12.43 8.97
N GLY A 205 15.56 12.86 8.93
CA GLY A 205 14.61 12.57 9.99
C GLY A 205 14.30 11.07 10.13
N VAL A 206 14.11 10.39 9.01
CA VAL A 206 13.80 8.93 8.99
C VAL A 206 15.00 8.09 9.45
N ASP A 207 16.21 8.45 9.06
CA ASP A 207 17.43 7.76 9.50
C ASP A 207 17.58 7.84 11.02
N ASP A 208 17.48 9.02 11.59
CA ASP A 208 17.62 9.22 13.05
C ASP A 208 16.47 8.54 13.81
N GLU A 209 15.24 8.65 13.30
CA GLU A 209 14.06 7.97 13.87
C GLU A 209 14.22 6.44 13.86
N GLY A 210 14.69 5.90 12.74
CA GLY A 210 14.95 4.47 12.59
C GLY A 210 16.00 3.97 13.56
N ALA A 211 17.16 4.61 13.57
CA ALA A 211 18.31 4.19 14.36
C ALA A 211 18.07 4.30 15.89
N ARG A 212 17.40 5.38 16.33
CA ARG A 212 17.27 5.68 17.76
C ARG A 212 15.98 5.16 18.38
N PHE A 213 14.96 4.88 17.58
CA PHE A 213 13.64 4.53 18.10
C PHE A 213 12.97 3.38 17.37
N LEU A 214 12.59 3.56 16.09
CA LEU A 214 11.59 2.70 15.47
C LEU A 214 12.07 1.28 15.23
N LEU A 215 13.31 1.05 14.80
CA LEU A 215 13.77 -0.32 14.50
C LEU A 215 13.83 -1.18 15.76
N VAL A 216 14.20 -0.61 16.90
CA VAL A 216 14.19 -1.30 18.20
C VAL A 216 12.74 -1.60 18.62
N GLU A 217 11.86 -0.63 18.51
CA GLU A 217 10.44 -0.77 18.84
C GLU A 217 9.76 -1.78 17.92
N HIS A 218 10.04 -1.74 16.62
CA HIS A 218 9.53 -2.69 15.63
C HIS A 218 9.93 -4.14 15.99
N GLN A 219 11.20 -4.38 16.34
CA GLN A 219 11.64 -5.71 16.78
C GLN A 219 10.95 -6.16 18.07
N ARG A 220 10.73 -5.24 19.02
CA ARG A 220 9.94 -5.54 20.23
C ARG A 220 8.52 -5.97 19.86
N GLN A 221 7.84 -5.18 19.02
CA GLN A 221 6.48 -5.49 18.53
C GLN A 221 6.42 -6.82 17.79
N LEU A 222 7.42 -7.15 16.97
CA LEU A 222 7.49 -8.45 16.28
C LEU A 222 7.53 -9.61 17.26
N ARG A 223 8.33 -9.51 18.31
CA ARG A 223 8.40 -10.57 19.34
C ARG A 223 7.09 -10.70 20.10
N GLU A 224 6.51 -9.59 20.54
CA GLU A 224 5.26 -9.58 21.30
C GLU A 224 4.06 -10.06 20.48
N ARG A 225 4.04 -9.76 19.18
CA ARG A 225 2.95 -10.12 18.27
C ARG A 225 3.24 -11.35 17.41
N ALA A 226 4.30 -12.11 17.70
CA ALA A 226 4.59 -13.35 16.96
C ALA A 226 3.40 -14.33 16.91
N PRO A 227 2.62 -14.54 17.99
CA PRO A 227 1.41 -15.35 17.93
C PRO A 227 0.34 -14.78 16.97
N THR A 228 0.27 -13.46 16.82
CA THR A 228 -0.66 -12.80 15.89
C THR A 228 -0.26 -13.03 14.44
N ILE A 229 1.05 -12.94 14.11
CA ILE A 229 1.54 -13.27 12.77
C ILE A 229 1.18 -14.70 12.41
N THR A 230 1.44 -15.65 13.32
CA THR A 230 1.10 -17.07 13.13
C THR A 230 -0.41 -17.27 12.92
N ALA A 231 -1.25 -16.56 13.68
CA ALA A 231 -2.69 -16.65 13.52
C ALA A 231 -3.15 -16.07 12.17
N VAL A 232 -2.61 -14.94 11.75
CA VAL A 232 -2.91 -14.33 10.44
C VAL A 232 -2.47 -15.25 9.30
N ASP A 233 -1.24 -15.76 9.34
CA ASP A 233 -0.72 -16.64 8.29
C ASP A 233 -1.55 -17.94 8.20
N SER A 234 -1.85 -18.56 9.35
CA SER A 234 -2.70 -19.75 9.41
C SER A 234 -4.10 -19.48 8.84
N LEU A 235 -4.72 -18.38 9.24
CA LEU A 235 -6.05 -17.97 8.76
C LEU A 235 -6.04 -17.74 7.25
N TRP A 236 -5.05 -17.00 6.75
CA TRP A 236 -4.89 -16.71 5.34
C TRP A 236 -4.61 -17.96 4.53
N GLN A 237 -3.53 -18.70 4.82
CA GLN A 237 -3.05 -19.80 3.98
C GLN A 237 -3.99 -21.00 3.99
N ARG A 238 -4.65 -21.29 5.12
CA ARG A 238 -5.44 -22.52 5.25
C ARG A 238 -6.93 -22.33 4.99
N VAL A 239 -7.44 -21.10 5.15
CA VAL A 239 -8.90 -20.87 5.09
C VAL A 239 -9.31 -19.95 3.95
N TYR A 240 -8.62 -18.80 3.79
CA TYR A 240 -9.16 -17.75 2.92
C TYR A 240 -8.41 -17.57 1.61
N ARG A 241 -7.14 -17.91 1.49
CA ARG A 241 -6.38 -17.73 0.26
C ARG A 241 -7.09 -18.33 -0.95
N ASP A 242 -7.54 -19.57 -0.84
CA ASP A 242 -8.19 -20.29 -1.95
C ASP A 242 -9.56 -19.67 -2.30
N LYS A 243 -10.27 -19.11 -1.32
CA LYS A 243 -11.52 -18.35 -1.56
C LYS A 243 -11.28 -17.07 -2.36
N PHE A 244 -10.15 -16.40 -2.15
CA PHE A 244 -9.75 -15.20 -2.89
C PHE A 244 -9.09 -15.52 -4.24
N GLU A 245 -8.56 -16.72 -4.46
CA GLU A 245 -7.68 -17.03 -5.58
C GLU A 245 -8.28 -16.67 -6.94
N ARG A 246 -9.54 -16.99 -7.18
CA ARG A 246 -10.21 -16.67 -8.44
C ARG A 246 -10.30 -15.17 -8.68
N PHE A 247 -10.68 -14.42 -7.68
CA PHE A 247 -10.75 -12.96 -7.76
C PHE A 247 -9.36 -12.36 -8.04
N LEU A 248 -8.34 -12.78 -7.30
CA LEU A 248 -6.97 -12.29 -7.45
C LEU A 248 -6.38 -12.61 -8.83
N ASN A 249 -6.64 -13.82 -9.36
CA ASN A 249 -6.17 -14.22 -10.67
C ASN A 249 -6.78 -13.36 -11.79
N ASN A 250 -8.05 -13.01 -11.68
CA ASN A 250 -8.80 -12.28 -12.70
C ASN A 250 -8.63 -10.76 -12.60
N THR A 251 -8.14 -10.25 -11.46
CA THR A 251 -7.77 -8.82 -11.29
C THR A 251 -6.30 -8.53 -11.54
N GLY A 252 -5.53 -9.51 -12.01
CA GLY A 252 -4.09 -9.35 -12.25
C GLY A 252 -3.23 -9.44 -10.99
N LEU A 253 -3.83 -9.69 -9.83
CA LEU A 253 -3.15 -9.84 -8.53
C LEU A 253 -2.71 -11.30 -8.28
N ARG A 254 -2.15 -11.95 -9.31
CA ARG A 254 -1.83 -13.39 -9.26
C ARG A 254 -0.80 -13.77 -8.21
N GLN A 255 0.14 -12.88 -7.95
CA GLN A 255 1.22 -13.09 -6.98
C GLN A 255 1.49 -11.81 -6.22
N GLY A 256 1.61 -11.91 -4.92
CA GLY A 256 1.87 -10.77 -4.07
C GLY A 256 2.43 -11.15 -2.71
N ASP A 257 2.69 -10.14 -1.92
CA ASP A 257 3.06 -10.23 -0.52
C ASP A 257 2.00 -9.50 0.32
N LEU A 258 1.49 -10.16 1.34
CA LEU A 258 0.61 -9.57 2.33
C LEU A 258 1.46 -9.01 3.46
N VAL A 259 1.61 -7.69 3.51
CA VAL A 259 2.52 -7.01 4.42
C VAL A 259 1.76 -6.44 5.61
N LEU A 260 2.05 -6.97 6.80
CA LEU A 260 1.51 -6.43 8.05
C LEU A 260 2.32 -5.19 8.44
N SER A 261 1.64 -4.07 8.61
CA SER A 261 2.27 -2.78 8.90
C SER A 261 1.70 -2.17 10.19
N LEU A 262 2.60 -1.74 11.08
CA LEU A 262 2.25 -1.17 12.38
C LEU A 262 1.48 0.16 12.27
N PRO A 263 1.89 1.12 11.44
CA PRO A 263 1.18 2.39 11.30
C PRO A 263 -0.15 2.29 10.54
N ILE A 264 -0.34 1.27 9.69
CA ILE A 264 -1.54 1.17 8.85
C ILE A 264 -2.80 0.84 9.67
N GLY A 265 -3.87 1.58 9.38
CA GLY A 265 -5.20 1.47 9.98
C GLY A 265 -6.21 0.72 9.12
N GLY A 266 -7.34 1.38 8.84
CA GLY A 266 -8.47 0.81 8.09
C GLY A 266 -8.28 0.81 6.58
N GLU A 267 -7.58 1.79 6.04
CA GLU A 267 -7.18 1.85 4.66
C GLU A 267 -5.82 1.18 4.49
N GLY A 268 -5.70 0.23 3.59
CA GLY A 268 -4.42 -0.38 3.23
C GLY A 268 -3.77 0.32 2.04
N ARG A 269 -2.75 -0.30 1.46
CA ARG A 269 -2.18 0.14 0.17
C ARG A 269 -1.67 -1.02 -0.65
N THR A 270 -2.00 -0.93 -1.92
CA THR A 270 -1.56 -1.87 -2.95
C THR A 270 -0.61 -1.18 -3.90
N GLY A 271 0.52 -1.78 -4.17
CA GLY A 271 1.51 -1.25 -5.10
C GLY A 271 2.46 -2.30 -5.67
N PRO A 272 3.24 -1.94 -6.71
CA PRO A 272 4.28 -2.82 -7.22
C PRO A 272 5.40 -2.97 -6.18
N GLY A 273 5.70 -4.20 -5.83
CA GLY A 273 6.80 -4.52 -4.94
C GLY A 273 8.13 -4.69 -5.69
N TYR A 274 9.24 -4.57 -4.98
CA TYR A 274 10.61 -4.64 -5.51
C TYR A 274 10.94 -5.97 -6.22
N THR A 275 10.22 -7.04 -5.91
CA THR A 275 10.39 -8.36 -6.54
C THR A 275 9.61 -8.53 -7.85
N GLY A 276 8.93 -7.49 -8.34
CA GLY A 276 7.97 -7.58 -9.43
C GLY A 276 6.63 -8.23 -9.03
N ARG A 277 6.47 -8.57 -7.75
CA ARG A 277 5.22 -9.05 -7.16
C ARG A 277 4.44 -7.86 -6.62
N VAL A 278 3.13 -7.97 -6.54
CA VAL A 278 2.30 -6.96 -5.87
C VAL A 278 2.54 -7.01 -4.36
N MET A 279 2.63 -5.84 -3.73
CA MET A 279 2.68 -5.72 -2.28
C MET A 279 1.38 -5.08 -1.80
N VAL A 280 0.72 -5.73 -0.85
CA VAL A 280 -0.48 -5.19 -0.19
C VAL A 280 -0.16 -5.00 1.29
N ALA A 281 0.03 -3.74 1.68
CA ALA A 281 0.24 -3.38 3.06
C ALA A 281 -1.11 -3.20 3.76
N VAL A 282 -1.27 -3.89 4.89
CA VAL A 282 -2.51 -3.95 5.67
C VAL A 282 -2.22 -3.74 7.15
N THR A 283 -3.26 -3.53 7.93
CA THR A 283 -3.13 -3.38 9.38
C THR A 283 -2.43 -4.57 10.03
N TYR A 284 -1.62 -4.30 11.07
CA TYR A 284 -1.01 -5.33 11.90
C TYR A 284 -1.80 -5.46 13.22
N PRO A 285 -2.66 -6.47 13.39
CA PRO A 285 -3.49 -6.61 14.58
C PRO A 285 -2.66 -6.77 15.86
N ALA A 286 -3.18 -6.29 16.98
CA ALA A 286 -2.48 -6.38 18.26
C ALA A 286 -2.54 -7.81 18.86
N ARG A 287 -3.62 -8.55 18.60
CA ARG A 287 -3.90 -9.85 19.23
C ARG A 287 -4.27 -10.89 18.17
N PRO A 288 -4.01 -12.19 18.42
CA PRO A 288 -4.42 -13.28 17.54
C PRO A 288 -5.93 -13.30 17.24
N ALA A 289 -6.77 -12.95 18.21
CA ALA A 289 -8.22 -12.89 18.04
C ALA A 289 -8.68 -11.86 16.99
N ASP A 290 -7.84 -10.88 16.70
CA ASP A 290 -8.10 -9.80 15.74
C ASP A 290 -7.55 -10.12 14.34
N ALA A 291 -7.04 -11.32 14.09
CA ALA A 291 -6.38 -11.72 12.82
C ALA A 291 -7.25 -11.47 11.58
N ALA A 292 -8.57 -11.60 11.69
CA ALA A 292 -9.50 -11.35 10.59
C ALA A 292 -9.47 -9.90 10.07
N GLN A 293 -9.00 -8.92 10.87
CA GLN A 293 -8.87 -7.52 10.43
C GLN A 293 -7.95 -7.39 9.21
N VAL A 294 -6.96 -8.26 9.10
CA VAL A 294 -6.06 -8.32 7.94
C VAL A 294 -6.84 -8.62 6.66
N LEU A 295 -7.77 -9.57 6.73
CA LEU A 295 -8.62 -9.96 5.60
C LEU A 295 -9.61 -8.85 5.23
N TYR A 296 -10.08 -8.08 6.21
CA TYR A 296 -10.94 -6.93 5.95
C TYR A 296 -10.23 -5.86 5.14
N VAL A 297 -9.03 -5.46 5.58
CA VAL A 297 -8.23 -4.47 4.85
C VAL A 297 -7.75 -5.03 3.50
N PHE A 298 -7.42 -6.32 3.43
CA PHE A 298 -7.06 -6.96 2.17
C PHE A 298 -8.22 -6.98 1.16
N ALA A 299 -9.44 -7.30 1.58
CA ALA A 299 -10.61 -7.26 0.71
C ALA A 299 -10.90 -5.84 0.18
N HIS A 300 -10.76 -4.84 1.05
CA HIS A 300 -10.86 -3.43 0.67
C HIS A 300 -9.85 -3.06 -0.41
N GLU A 301 -8.58 -3.42 -0.23
CA GLU A 301 -7.50 -3.11 -1.17
C GLU A 301 -7.61 -3.88 -2.49
N ALA A 302 -7.94 -5.17 -2.42
CA ALA A 302 -8.04 -6.02 -3.61
C ALA A 302 -9.14 -5.54 -4.57
N THR A 303 -10.20 -4.91 -4.06
CA THR A 303 -11.30 -4.36 -4.88
C THR A 303 -11.04 -2.93 -5.36
N GLY A 304 -10.02 -2.25 -4.86
CA GLY A 304 -9.76 -0.82 -5.13
C GLY A 304 -9.68 -0.47 -6.61
N ALA A 305 -9.08 -1.33 -7.43
CA ALA A 305 -8.96 -1.12 -8.88
C ALA A 305 -10.31 -1.07 -9.63
N LEU A 306 -11.37 -1.66 -9.07
CA LEU A 306 -12.70 -1.67 -9.68
C LEU A 306 -13.48 -0.38 -9.39
N VAL A 307 -13.14 0.33 -8.31
CA VAL A 307 -13.93 1.44 -7.79
C VAL A 307 -13.77 2.70 -8.64
N GLY A 308 -12.54 3.06 -9.00
CA GLY A 308 -12.27 4.25 -9.80
C GLY A 308 -13.09 4.29 -11.10
N PRO A 309 -12.99 3.27 -11.98
CA PRO A 309 -13.80 3.18 -13.19
C PRO A 309 -15.31 3.20 -12.91
N ALA A 310 -15.78 2.42 -11.93
CA ALA A 310 -17.22 2.40 -11.61
C ALA A 310 -17.76 3.76 -11.16
N VAL A 311 -16.96 4.56 -10.47
CA VAL A 311 -17.34 5.93 -10.08
C VAL A 311 -17.23 6.88 -11.27
N SER A 312 -16.13 6.87 -12.02
CA SER A 312 -15.91 7.80 -13.13
C SER A 312 -16.96 7.67 -14.23
N ASP A 313 -17.32 6.43 -14.56
CA ASP A 313 -18.31 6.13 -15.61
C ASP A 313 -19.76 6.50 -15.22
N ASN A 314 -20.01 6.66 -13.91
CA ASN A 314 -21.34 6.94 -13.36
C ASN A 314 -21.42 8.28 -12.61
N THR A 315 -20.47 9.19 -12.84
CA THR A 315 -20.49 10.56 -12.31
C THR A 315 -20.39 11.59 -13.42
N THR A 316 -21.09 12.70 -13.24
CA THR A 316 -21.03 13.81 -14.20
C THR A 316 -19.74 14.62 -14.03
N PRO A 317 -19.25 15.33 -15.07
CA PRO A 317 -18.12 16.25 -14.93
C PRO A 317 -18.32 17.34 -13.86
N ALA A 318 -19.57 17.72 -13.59
CA ALA A 318 -19.88 18.66 -12.51
C ALA A 318 -19.65 18.04 -11.12
N GLN A 319 -20.06 16.80 -10.90
CA GLN A 319 -19.82 16.05 -9.66
C GLN A 319 -18.33 15.78 -9.43
N GLN A 320 -17.57 15.49 -10.50
CA GLN A 320 -16.13 15.34 -10.44
C GLN A 320 -15.44 16.64 -9.99
N ARG A 321 -15.75 17.76 -10.64
CA ARG A 321 -15.20 19.08 -10.26
C ARG A 321 -15.60 19.52 -8.85
N ALA A 322 -16.77 19.12 -8.38
CA ALA A 322 -17.25 19.42 -7.02
C ALA A 322 -16.62 18.53 -5.94
N GLY A 323 -15.76 17.56 -6.31
CA GLY A 323 -15.13 16.60 -5.38
C GLY A 323 -16.10 15.53 -4.84
N VAL A 324 -17.33 15.46 -5.35
CA VAL A 324 -18.31 14.44 -4.93
C VAL A 324 -17.87 13.04 -5.36
N ALA A 325 -17.23 12.93 -6.53
CA ALA A 325 -16.70 11.67 -7.03
C ALA A 325 -15.67 11.05 -6.07
N ALA A 326 -14.81 11.86 -5.44
CA ALA A 326 -13.82 11.37 -4.47
C ALA A 326 -14.47 10.78 -3.22
N GLN A 327 -15.59 11.35 -2.75
CA GLN A 327 -16.37 10.78 -1.66
C GLN A 327 -16.97 9.43 -2.04
N PHE A 328 -17.47 9.30 -3.28
CA PHE A 328 -17.97 8.03 -3.79
C PHE A 328 -16.85 6.97 -3.95
N VAL A 329 -15.64 7.37 -4.32
CA VAL A 329 -14.48 6.44 -4.36
C VAL A 329 -14.20 5.89 -2.95
N SER A 330 -14.11 6.74 -1.93
CA SER A 330 -13.85 6.30 -0.56
C SER A 330 -14.96 5.36 -0.03
N SER A 331 -16.23 5.74 -0.19
CA SER A 331 -17.36 4.86 0.19
C SER A 331 -17.39 3.58 -0.67
N GLY A 332 -17.06 3.72 -1.95
CA GLY A 332 -17.03 2.63 -2.92
C GLY A 332 -16.03 1.54 -2.58
N GLN A 333 -14.85 1.90 -2.12
CA GLN A 333 -13.84 0.93 -1.69
C GLN A 333 -14.33 0.08 -0.51
N VAL A 334 -14.94 0.72 0.49
CA VAL A 334 -15.52 0.00 1.63
C VAL A 334 -16.69 -0.89 1.20
N GLN A 335 -17.59 -0.40 0.35
CA GLN A 335 -18.73 -1.17 -0.15
C GLN A 335 -18.28 -2.34 -1.06
N ALA A 336 -17.30 -2.13 -1.93
CA ALA A 336 -16.78 -3.18 -2.81
C ALA A 336 -16.14 -4.34 -2.04
N GLY A 337 -15.37 -4.05 -0.99
CA GLY A 337 -14.84 -5.08 -0.09
C GLY A 337 -15.94 -5.89 0.59
N ALA A 338 -17.01 -5.23 1.07
CA ALA A 338 -18.18 -5.91 1.63
C ALA A 338 -18.89 -6.80 0.58
N MET A 339 -19.05 -6.28 -0.65
CA MET A 339 -19.66 -7.04 -1.76
C MET A 339 -18.84 -8.27 -2.15
N LEU A 340 -17.52 -8.15 -2.19
CA LEU A 340 -16.63 -9.27 -2.45
C LEU A 340 -16.76 -10.33 -1.35
N LEU A 341 -16.64 -9.94 -0.08
CA LEU A 341 -16.74 -10.87 1.04
C LEU A 341 -18.12 -11.54 1.11
N ALA A 342 -19.20 -10.84 0.80
CA ALA A 342 -20.53 -11.44 0.75
C ALA A 342 -20.63 -12.63 -0.23
N ARG A 343 -19.77 -12.67 -1.26
CA ARG A 343 -19.74 -13.72 -2.29
C ARG A 343 -18.78 -14.86 -1.99
N ILE A 344 -17.59 -14.53 -1.44
CA ILE A 344 -16.53 -15.53 -1.28
C ILE A 344 -16.30 -15.98 0.16
N ALA A 345 -16.69 -15.16 1.14
CA ALA A 345 -16.47 -15.40 2.57
C ALA A 345 -17.56 -14.71 3.42
N PRO A 346 -18.85 -15.07 3.25
CA PRO A 346 -19.97 -14.38 3.91
C PRO A 346 -19.88 -14.37 5.44
N GLU A 347 -19.20 -15.34 6.04
CA GLU A 347 -18.93 -15.41 7.47
C GLU A 347 -18.07 -14.24 7.99
N LEU A 348 -17.31 -13.56 7.12
CA LEU A 348 -16.51 -12.38 7.47
C LEU A 348 -17.29 -11.07 7.38
N LEU A 349 -18.49 -11.06 6.77
CA LEU A 349 -19.18 -9.82 6.40
C LEU A 349 -19.58 -8.96 7.60
N ASP A 350 -20.17 -9.54 8.66
CA ASP A 350 -20.56 -8.78 9.86
C ASP A 350 -19.35 -8.16 10.55
N GLY A 351 -18.26 -8.94 10.70
CA GLY A 351 -17.01 -8.45 11.26
C GLY A 351 -16.37 -7.32 10.42
N TYR A 352 -16.43 -7.43 9.11
CA TYR A 352 -15.99 -6.40 8.16
C TYR A 352 -16.77 -5.10 8.36
N GLN A 353 -18.10 -5.18 8.39
CA GLN A 353 -18.97 -4.01 8.54
C GLN A 353 -18.72 -3.32 9.88
N ARG A 354 -18.62 -4.06 10.97
CA ARG A 354 -18.29 -3.52 12.31
C ARG A 354 -16.91 -2.86 12.32
N TYR A 355 -15.93 -3.48 11.68
CA TYR A 355 -14.58 -2.94 11.60
C TYR A 355 -14.56 -1.57 10.92
N TYR A 356 -15.18 -1.43 9.74
CA TYR A 356 -15.19 -0.16 9.02
C TYR A 356 -16.07 0.90 9.68
N LEU A 357 -17.16 0.54 10.32
CA LEU A 357 -17.92 1.47 11.18
C LEU A 357 -17.05 2.01 12.32
N ALA A 358 -16.28 1.15 12.98
CA ALA A 358 -15.35 1.59 14.02
C ALA A 358 -14.23 2.49 13.45
N GLN A 359 -13.67 2.15 12.27
CA GLN A 359 -12.69 2.99 11.59
C GLN A 359 -13.25 4.38 11.24
N SER A 360 -14.52 4.48 10.89
CA SER A 360 -15.18 5.76 10.62
C SER A 360 -15.61 6.53 11.89
N GLY A 361 -15.30 6.00 13.08
CA GLY A 361 -15.64 6.61 14.35
C GLY A 361 -17.11 6.41 14.76
N GLN A 362 -17.85 5.56 14.06
CA GLN A 362 -19.24 5.25 14.40
C GLN A 362 -19.34 4.29 15.59
N ARG A 363 -20.27 4.57 16.50
CA ARG A 363 -20.67 3.58 17.51
C ARG A 363 -21.67 2.63 16.88
N VAL A 364 -21.34 1.35 16.93
CA VAL A 364 -22.20 0.30 16.39
C VAL A 364 -23.37 0.06 17.37
N THR A 365 -24.55 0.55 17.01
CA THR A 365 -25.80 0.34 17.76
C THR A 365 -26.88 -0.11 16.79
N GLY A 366 -27.67 -1.11 17.17
CA GLY A 366 -28.79 -1.61 16.37
C GLY A 366 -28.35 -2.41 15.13
N ASP A 367 -29.04 -2.22 14.02
CA ASP A 367 -28.78 -2.93 12.76
C ASP A 367 -27.47 -2.45 12.12
N VAL A 368 -26.48 -3.33 12.17
CA VAL A 368 -25.12 -3.10 11.64
C VAL A 368 -25.15 -2.79 10.14
N ARG A 369 -25.93 -3.57 9.39
CA ARG A 369 -26.02 -3.43 7.93
C ARG A 369 -26.64 -2.08 7.53
N ALA A 370 -27.74 -1.73 8.15
CA ALA A 370 -28.38 -0.45 7.88
C ALA A 370 -27.51 0.74 8.27
N LEU A 371 -26.75 0.65 9.37
CA LEU A 371 -25.79 1.67 9.77
C LEU A 371 -24.62 1.76 8.79
N PHE A 372 -24.09 0.64 8.35
CA PHE A 372 -23.00 0.55 7.36
C PHE A 372 -23.41 1.19 6.03
N ASP A 373 -24.56 0.85 5.49
CA ASP A 373 -25.07 1.40 4.24
C ASP A 373 -25.33 2.92 4.31
N ARG A 374 -25.74 3.43 5.47
CA ARG A 374 -25.88 4.88 5.69
C ARG A 374 -24.53 5.59 5.84
N THR A 375 -23.55 4.96 6.48
CA THR A 375 -22.21 5.54 6.70
C THR A 375 -21.42 5.62 5.40
N PHE A 376 -21.47 4.55 4.60
CA PHE A 376 -20.75 4.42 3.32
C PHE A 376 -21.72 4.47 2.15
N THR A 377 -22.49 5.58 2.06
CA THR A 377 -23.54 5.76 1.06
C THR A 377 -22.96 5.84 -0.35
N LEU A 378 -23.58 5.10 -1.27
CA LEU A 378 -23.33 5.18 -2.71
C LEU A 378 -24.63 5.34 -3.49
N PRO A 379 -24.63 6.10 -4.61
CA PRO A 379 -25.70 6.07 -5.59
C PRO A 379 -25.98 4.64 -6.07
N ALA A 380 -27.25 4.31 -6.30
CA ALA A 380 -27.65 2.97 -6.72
C ALA A 380 -26.91 2.51 -7.99
N ILE A 381 -26.78 3.42 -8.97
CA ILE A 381 -26.07 3.13 -10.23
C ILE A 381 -24.60 2.72 -10.03
N ILE A 382 -23.87 3.38 -9.12
CA ILE A 382 -22.47 3.05 -8.81
C ILE A 382 -22.41 1.71 -8.07
N ARG A 383 -23.31 1.49 -7.10
CA ARG A 383 -23.39 0.23 -6.34
C ARG A 383 -23.67 -0.96 -7.25
N GLU A 384 -24.59 -0.82 -8.18
CA GLU A 384 -24.91 -1.85 -9.17
C GLU A 384 -23.76 -2.09 -10.14
N ALA A 385 -23.07 -1.05 -10.59
CA ALA A 385 -21.88 -1.16 -11.43
C ALA A 385 -20.76 -1.95 -10.72
N LEU A 386 -20.47 -1.64 -9.47
CA LEU A 386 -19.51 -2.38 -8.64
C LEU A 386 -19.92 -3.84 -8.46
N ALA A 387 -21.18 -4.10 -8.14
CA ALA A 387 -21.68 -5.45 -7.96
C ALA A 387 -21.49 -6.29 -9.25
N ARG A 388 -21.87 -5.74 -10.42
CA ARG A 388 -21.67 -6.40 -11.72
C ARG A 388 -20.19 -6.64 -12.03
N GLN A 389 -19.30 -5.68 -11.77
CA GLN A 389 -17.86 -5.86 -12.00
C GLN A 389 -17.28 -6.95 -11.13
N ILE A 390 -17.65 -7.03 -9.84
CA ILE A 390 -17.22 -8.11 -8.96
C ILE A 390 -17.73 -9.47 -9.47
N ASP A 391 -18.98 -9.54 -9.93
CA ASP A 391 -19.55 -10.79 -10.47
C ASP A 391 -18.85 -11.22 -11.76
N ILE A 392 -18.51 -10.29 -12.66
CA ILE A 392 -17.72 -10.56 -13.88
C ILE A 392 -16.34 -11.10 -13.50
N VAL A 393 -15.64 -10.45 -12.59
CA VAL A 393 -14.32 -10.91 -12.12
C VAL A 393 -14.41 -12.31 -11.51
N LEU A 394 -15.41 -12.58 -10.69
CA LEU A 394 -15.60 -13.90 -10.07
C LEU A 394 -16.05 -14.97 -11.08
N SER A 395 -16.78 -14.62 -12.15
CA SER A 395 -17.16 -15.56 -13.20
C SER A 395 -15.99 -15.94 -14.12
N GLY A 396 -15.02 -15.04 -14.29
CA GLY A 396 -13.86 -15.24 -15.17
C GLY A 396 -14.21 -15.06 -16.66
N ILE A 397 -15.22 -14.24 -16.95
CA ILE A 397 -15.67 -13.91 -18.31
C ILE A 397 -14.97 -12.62 -18.76
#